data_90f32a2750b02c6f9f3b51bbc70902b8
#
_entry.id   90f32a2750b02c6f9f3b51bbc70902b8
#
_cell.length_a   1.000
_cell.length_b   1.000
_cell.length_c   1.000
_cell.angle_alpha   90.00
_cell.angle_beta   90.00
_cell.angle_gamma   90.00
#
_symmetry.space_group_name_H-M   'P 1'
#
loop_
_entity.id
_entity.type
_entity.pdbx_description
1 polymer ?
#
loop_
_entity_poly.entity_id
_entity_poly.type
_entity_poly.pdbx_seq_one_letter_code
_entity_poly.pdbx_strand_id
1 'polypeptide(L)'
;MVRIPIEIVQGQSVDIRFSVAEAGVHNVMIAYPKGTVDYMGKTLRAVTGEAVVGSAGRVVAEAELPVDHQRSTRDFDAMVLFTLATEPFKEYTVTLEVTHLPSALTAAQPAIQVEVDPHYMFTVWQVELLGLLLSLAAILFGIPLIRRRTKKLKSDISNR
;
A
#
# COMPACT_ATOMS: atom_id res chain seq x y z
N MET A 1 1.66 0.67 -9.44
CA MET A 1 0.49 -0.24 -9.44
C MET A 1 0.80 -1.44 -10.32
N VAL A 2 0.62 -2.64 -9.81
CA VAL A 2 0.72 -3.91 -10.57
C VAL A 2 -0.68 -4.49 -10.62
N ARG A 3 -1.10 -4.97 -11.80
CA ARG A 3 -2.40 -5.63 -12.00
C ARG A 3 -2.21 -6.88 -12.84
N ILE A 4 -2.58 -8.03 -12.28
CA ILE A 4 -2.40 -9.35 -12.89
C ILE A 4 -3.78 -10.00 -13.01
N PRO A 5 -4.32 -10.17 -14.21
CA PRO A 5 -5.56 -10.91 -14.41
C PRO A 5 -5.40 -12.33 -13.88
N ILE A 6 -6.44 -12.83 -13.21
CA ILE A 6 -6.48 -14.19 -12.67
C ILE A 6 -7.80 -14.87 -13.03
N GLU A 7 -7.74 -16.18 -13.08
CA GLU A 7 -8.93 -17.02 -13.12
C GLU A 7 -9.10 -17.69 -11.76
N ILE A 8 -10.22 -17.46 -11.11
CA ILE A 8 -10.53 -18.07 -9.82
C ILE A 8 -11.48 -19.24 -10.09
N VAL A 9 -11.01 -20.45 -9.80
CA VAL A 9 -11.80 -21.66 -9.88
C VAL A 9 -12.01 -22.19 -8.47
N GLN A 10 -13.27 -22.38 -8.10
CA GLN A 10 -13.61 -22.90 -6.77
C GLN A 10 -12.95 -24.26 -6.50
N GLY A 11 -12.31 -24.39 -5.35
CA GLY A 11 -11.60 -25.60 -4.93
C GLY A 11 -10.22 -25.79 -5.60
N GLN A 12 -9.73 -24.78 -6.32
CA GLN A 12 -8.38 -24.80 -6.90
C GLN A 12 -7.52 -23.70 -6.29
N SER A 13 -6.24 -24.02 -6.12
CA SER A 13 -5.24 -23.04 -5.69
C SER A 13 -4.62 -22.35 -6.90
N VAL A 14 -4.42 -21.03 -6.79
CA VAL A 14 -3.80 -20.19 -7.82
C VAL A 14 -2.62 -19.47 -7.22
N ASP A 15 -1.44 -19.63 -7.83
CA ASP A 15 -0.22 -18.93 -7.44
C ASP A 15 0.04 -17.74 -8.36
N ILE A 16 0.15 -16.56 -7.79
CA ILE A 16 0.38 -15.31 -8.49
C ILE A 16 1.69 -14.69 -8.00
N ARG A 17 2.63 -14.44 -8.91
CA ARG A 17 3.91 -13.79 -8.59
C ARG A 17 3.86 -12.32 -8.96
N PHE A 18 4.42 -11.49 -8.10
CA PHE A 18 4.57 -10.06 -8.35
C PHE A 18 5.84 -9.51 -7.69
N SER A 19 6.28 -8.38 -8.18
CA SER A 19 7.28 -7.53 -7.53
C SER A 19 6.86 -6.08 -7.66
N VAL A 20 7.37 -5.23 -6.78
CA VAL A 20 7.13 -3.78 -6.79
C VAL A 20 8.43 -3.05 -7.09
N ALA A 21 8.36 -1.90 -7.77
CA ALA A 21 9.53 -1.12 -8.12
C ALA A 21 10.05 -0.28 -6.94
N GLU A 22 9.18 0.05 -5.99
CA GLU A 22 9.49 0.94 -4.87
C GLU A 22 9.22 0.24 -3.54
N ALA A 23 10.05 0.53 -2.54
CA ALA A 23 9.79 0.12 -1.17
C ALA A 23 8.59 0.89 -0.61
N GLY A 24 7.82 0.24 0.26
CA GLY A 24 6.70 0.90 0.90
C GLY A 24 5.68 -0.06 1.47
N VAL A 25 4.57 0.48 1.92
CA VAL A 25 3.41 -0.32 2.33
C VAL A 25 2.46 -0.44 1.15
N HIS A 26 2.18 -1.67 0.75
CA HIS A 26 1.32 -1.99 -0.38
C HIS A 26 0.12 -2.83 0.05
N ASN A 27 -1.02 -2.49 -0.53
CA ASN A 27 -2.23 -3.31 -0.45
C ASN A 27 -2.21 -4.34 -1.59
N VAL A 28 -2.35 -5.61 -1.24
CA VAL A 28 -2.57 -6.72 -2.16
C VAL A 28 -4.04 -7.08 -2.09
N MET A 29 -4.73 -7.02 -3.21
CA MET A 29 -6.19 -7.16 -3.23
C MET A 29 -6.67 -7.98 -4.43
N ILE A 30 -7.84 -8.59 -4.27
CA ILE A 30 -8.62 -9.14 -5.40
C ILE A 30 -9.54 -8.01 -5.87
N ALA A 31 -9.31 -7.52 -7.09
CA ALA A 31 -10.08 -6.46 -7.70
C ALA A 31 -11.03 -7.02 -8.78
N TYR A 32 -12.27 -6.60 -8.73
CA TYR A 32 -13.30 -6.91 -9.71
C TYR A 32 -13.70 -5.65 -10.49
N PRO A 33 -14.07 -5.75 -11.76
CA PRO A 33 -14.59 -4.61 -12.51
C PRO A 33 -15.75 -3.94 -11.78
N LYS A 34 -15.83 -2.62 -11.88
CA LYS A 34 -16.89 -1.84 -11.23
C LYS A 34 -18.27 -2.30 -11.65
N GLY A 35 -19.20 -2.40 -10.69
CA GLY A 35 -20.55 -2.88 -10.91
C GLY A 35 -20.71 -4.41 -10.90
N THR A 36 -19.63 -5.16 -10.71
CA THR A 36 -19.70 -6.63 -10.52
C THR A 36 -20.21 -6.99 -9.12
N VAL A 37 -19.98 -6.11 -8.15
CA VAL A 37 -20.27 -6.31 -6.74
C VAL A 37 -21.39 -5.37 -6.30
N ASP A 38 -22.24 -5.83 -5.40
CA ASP A 38 -23.29 -5.00 -4.82
C ASP A 38 -22.69 -3.87 -3.97
N TYR A 39 -23.44 -2.75 -3.83
CA TYR A 39 -22.98 -1.55 -3.12
C TYR A 39 -22.54 -1.81 -1.67
N MET A 40 -23.07 -2.83 -1.03
CA MET A 40 -22.73 -3.16 0.37
C MET A 40 -21.62 -4.22 0.48
N GLY A 41 -21.06 -4.68 -0.63
CA GLY A 41 -20.01 -5.70 -0.66
C GLY A 41 -20.44 -7.08 -0.15
N LYS A 42 -21.75 -7.34 -0.07
CA LYS A 42 -22.28 -8.63 0.41
C LYS A 42 -21.77 -9.80 -0.44
N THR A 43 -21.65 -9.58 -1.76
CA THR A 43 -21.14 -10.59 -2.68
C THR A 43 -19.68 -10.95 -2.37
N LEU A 44 -18.84 -9.96 -2.05
CA LEU A 44 -17.44 -10.22 -1.64
C LEU A 44 -17.34 -10.92 -0.28
N ARG A 45 -18.23 -10.60 0.65
CA ARG A 45 -18.29 -11.26 1.95
C ARG A 45 -18.74 -12.72 1.90
N ALA A 46 -19.34 -13.13 0.81
CA ALA A 46 -19.72 -14.52 0.60
C ALA A 46 -18.62 -15.39 -0.03
N VAL A 47 -17.49 -14.76 -0.43
CA VAL A 47 -16.30 -15.51 -0.88
C VAL A 47 -15.63 -16.12 0.35
N THR A 48 -15.42 -17.44 0.35
CA THR A 48 -14.67 -18.10 1.43
C THR A 48 -13.45 -18.82 0.89
N GLY A 49 -12.41 -18.94 1.71
CA GLY A 49 -11.16 -19.57 1.32
C GLY A 49 -9.99 -19.05 2.15
N GLU A 50 -8.80 -19.21 1.62
CA GLU A 50 -7.56 -18.79 2.24
C GLU A 50 -6.67 -18.06 1.24
N ALA A 51 -5.90 -17.11 1.74
CA ALA A 51 -4.86 -16.44 0.97
C ALA A 51 -3.57 -16.44 1.78
N VAL A 52 -2.47 -16.77 1.14
CA VAL A 52 -1.14 -16.79 1.74
C VAL A 52 -0.21 -15.96 0.87
N VAL A 53 0.57 -15.08 1.46
CA VAL A 53 1.65 -14.41 0.74
C VAL A 53 3.00 -14.84 1.27
N GLY A 54 3.87 -15.23 0.36
CA GLY A 54 5.23 -15.67 0.66
C GLY A 54 6.28 -14.87 -0.11
N SER A 55 7.51 -14.92 0.38
CA SER A 55 8.70 -14.42 -0.31
C SER A 55 9.92 -15.24 0.10
N ALA A 56 10.74 -15.61 -0.88
CA ALA A 56 11.95 -16.42 -0.68
C ALA A 56 11.70 -17.73 0.11
N GLY A 57 10.56 -18.40 -0.15
CA GLY A 57 10.19 -19.67 0.51
C GLY A 57 9.69 -19.51 1.96
N ARG A 58 9.42 -18.28 2.41
CA ARG A 58 8.87 -18.02 3.75
C ARG A 58 7.50 -17.38 3.64
N VAL A 59 6.58 -17.79 4.49
CA VAL A 59 5.30 -17.14 4.64
C VAL A 59 5.50 -15.76 5.29
N VAL A 60 4.91 -14.74 4.69
CA VAL A 60 4.95 -13.35 5.14
C VAL A 60 3.66 -12.98 5.85
N ALA A 61 2.52 -13.40 5.30
CA ALA A 61 1.20 -13.21 5.90
C ALA A 61 0.20 -14.26 5.40
N GLU A 62 -0.84 -14.49 6.19
CA GLU A 62 -1.97 -15.38 5.89
C GLU A 62 -3.26 -14.66 6.20
N ALA A 63 -4.31 -14.94 5.45
CA ALA A 63 -5.65 -14.40 5.67
C ALA A 63 -6.72 -15.43 5.32
N GLU A 64 -7.72 -15.54 6.17
CA GLU A 64 -8.96 -16.27 5.86
C GLU A 64 -9.93 -15.35 5.15
N LEU A 65 -10.65 -15.87 4.16
CA LEU A 65 -11.69 -15.15 3.43
C LEU A 65 -13.07 -15.44 4.05
N PRO A 66 -13.95 -14.45 4.12
CA PRO A 66 -13.81 -13.06 3.65
C PRO A 66 -12.96 -12.19 4.57
N VAL A 67 -12.20 -11.28 3.98
CA VAL A 67 -11.54 -10.20 4.75
C VAL A 67 -12.52 -9.03 4.90
N ASP A 68 -12.57 -8.44 6.08
CA ASP A 68 -13.49 -7.30 6.34
C ASP A 68 -13.11 -6.03 5.58
N HIS A 69 -11.85 -5.93 5.13
CA HIS A 69 -11.36 -4.74 4.45
C HIS A 69 -11.72 -4.76 2.96
N GLN A 70 -12.72 -3.96 2.60
CA GLN A 70 -13.17 -3.78 1.22
C GLN A 70 -12.86 -2.35 0.77
N ARG A 71 -12.53 -2.22 -0.50
CA ARG A 71 -12.26 -0.95 -1.15
C ARG A 71 -13.07 -0.82 -2.42
N SER A 72 -13.69 0.35 -2.60
CA SER A 72 -14.42 0.68 -3.81
C SER A 72 -13.84 1.95 -4.41
N THR A 73 -13.53 1.90 -5.68
CA THR A 73 -13.03 3.04 -6.46
C THR A 73 -13.97 3.33 -7.62
N ARG A 74 -13.59 4.24 -8.50
CA ARG A 74 -14.35 4.53 -9.72
C ARG A 74 -14.32 3.35 -10.69
N ASP A 75 -13.23 2.60 -10.74
CA ASP A 75 -12.94 1.62 -11.78
C ASP A 75 -13.11 0.16 -11.31
N PHE A 76 -13.03 -0.08 -10.01
CA PHE A 76 -13.13 -1.43 -9.45
C PHE A 76 -13.68 -1.44 -8.02
N ASP A 77 -14.17 -2.62 -7.65
CA ASP A 77 -14.48 -3.02 -6.28
C ASP A 77 -13.50 -4.11 -5.87
N ALA A 78 -12.93 -4.03 -4.67
CA ALA A 78 -11.88 -4.95 -4.26
C ALA A 78 -12.02 -5.41 -2.80
N MET A 79 -11.50 -6.60 -2.54
CA MET A 79 -11.24 -7.15 -1.23
C MET A 79 -9.73 -7.07 -0.97
N VAL A 80 -9.31 -6.31 0.04
CA VAL A 80 -7.91 -6.18 0.42
C VAL A 80 -7.51 -7.42 1.21
N LEU A 81 -6.67 -8.26 0.65
CA LEU A 81 -6.18 -9.48 1.29
C LEU A 81 -5.12 -9.17 2.33
N PHE A 82 -4.16 -8.31 1.95
CA PHE A 82 -3.00 -7.99 2.79
C PHE A 82 -2.61 -6.54 2.65
N THR A 83 -2.08 -5.98 3.73
CA THR A 83 -1.31 -4.74 3.74
C THR A 83 0.11 -5.08 4.20
N LEU A 84 1.08 -4.95 3.30
CA LEU A 84 2.44 -5.47 3.47
C LEU A 84 3.49 -4.38 3.32
N ALA A 85 4.51 -4.41 4.17
CA ALA A 85 5.76 -3.72 3.90
C ALA A 85 6.54 -4.52 2.84
N THR A 86 6.82 -3.89 1.71
CA THR A 86 7.50 -4.54 0.58
C THR A 86 8.85 -3.91 0.29
N GLU A 87 9.78 -4.72 -0.19
CA GLU A 87 11.09 -4.32 -0.66
C GLU A 87 11.09 -4.20 -2.19
N PRO A 88 11.82 -3.23 -2.78
CA PRO A 88 11.86 -3.04 -4.23
C PRO A 88 12.48 -4.27 -4.91
N PHE A 89 11.90 -4.65 -6.04
CA PHE A 89 12.34 -5.77 -6.89
C PHE A 89 12.37 -7.15 -6.23
N LYS A 90 11.92 -7.27 -5.00
CA LYS A 90 11.75 -8.55 -4.33
C LYS A 90 10.52 -9.27 -4.86
N GLU A 91 10.65 -10.56 -5.15
CA GLU A 91 9.54 -11.38 -5.60
C GLU A 91 8.68 -11.84 -4.42
N TYR A 92 7.38 -11.69 -4.60
CA TYR A 92 6.34 -12.19 -3.70
C TYR A 92 5.43 -13.13 -4.47
N THR A 93 4.95 -14.17 -3.79
CA THR A 93 3.95 -15.08 -4.34
C THR A 93 2.71 -15.03 -3.46
N VAL A 94 1.55 -14.75 -4.07
CA VAL A 94 0.25 -14.92 -3.44
C VAL A 94 -0.32 -16.24 -3.87
N THR A 95 -0.57 -17.12 -2.92
CA THR A 95 -1.34 -18.35 -3.12
C THR A 95 -2.76 -18.08 -2.65
N LEU A 96 -3.73 -18.25 -3.54
CA LEU A 96 -5.15 -18.03 -3.26
C LEU A 96 -5.90 -19.34 -3.49
N GLU A 97 -6.60 -19.82 -2.46
CA GLU A 97 -7.52 -20.96 -2.53
C GLU A 97 -8.92 -20.49 -2.16
N VAL A 98 -9.86 -20.55 -3.11
CA VAL A 98 -11.25 -20.16 -2.88
C VAL A 98 -12.12 -21.41 -2.77
N THR A 99 -12.66 -21.64 -1.58
CA THR A 99 -13.53 -22.79 -1.29
C THR A 99 -14.99 -22.55 -1.68
N HIS A 100 -15.44 -21.28 -1.65
CA HIS A 100 -16.75 -20.88 -2.15
C HIS A 100 -16.65 -19.57 -2.92
N LEU A 101 -17.16 -19.57 -4.16
CA LEU A 101 -17.24 -18.40 -5.04
C LEU A 101 -18.71 -18.16 -5.44
N PRO A 102 -19.30 -17.01 -5.07
CA PRO A 102 -20.63 -16.64 -5.50
C PRO A 102 -20.77 -16.63 -7.02
N SER A 103 -21.89 -17.12 -7.55
CA SER A 103 -22.14 -17.21 -8.99
C SER A 103 -22.04 -15.86 -9.72
N ALA A 104 -22.39 -14.76 -9.04
CA ALA A 104 -22.21 -13.40 -9.58
C ALA A 104 -20.75 -13.05 -9.88
N LEU A 105 -19.79 -13.68 -9.21
CA LEU A 105 -18.35 -13.46 -9.40
C LEU A 105 -17.70 -14.47 -10.35
N THR A 106 -18.37 -15.59 -10.64
CA THR A 106 -17.83 -16.65 -11.51
C THR A 106 -17.59 -16.15 -12.94
N ALA A 107 -18.45 -15.25 -13.44
CA ALA A 107 -18.31 -14.67 -14.78
C ALA A 107 -17.44 -13.40 -14.80
N ALA A 108 -17.06 -12.89 -13.64
CA ALA A 108 -16.20 -11.73 -13.54
C ALA A 108 -14.75 -12.08 -13.92
N GLN A 109 -14.03 -11.11 -14.43
CA GLN A 109 -12.60 -11.22 -14.68
C GLN A 109 -11.83 -10.53 -13.54
N PRO A 110 -11.60 -11.22 -12.42
CA PRO A 110 -10.86 -10.64 -11.31
C PRO A 110 -9.39 -10.46 -11.67
N ALA A 111 -8.72 -9.59 -10.90
CA ALA A 111 -7.29 -9.41 -11.00
C ALA A 111 -6.70 -9.30 -9.59
N ILE A 112 -5.51 -9.83 -9.38
CA ILE A 112 -4.68 -9.40 -8.25
C ILE A 112 -4.15 -8.01 -8.59
N GLN A 113 -4.43 -7.07 -7.71
CA GLN A 113 -3.96 -5.70 -7.81
C GLN A 113 -3.08 -5.38 -6.61
N VAL A 114 -1.91 -4.81 -6.89
CA VAL A 114 -0.96 -4.38 -5.87
C VAL A 114 -0.74 -2.89 -6.06
N GLU A 115 -1.04 -2.12 -5.03
CA GLU A 115 -0.86 -0.67 -5.06
C GLU A 115 -0.40 -0.14 -3.70
N VAL A 116 0.24 1.02 -3.72
CA VAL A 116 0.68 1.69 -2.49
C VAL A 116 -0.53 2.00 -1.61
N ASP A 117 -0.40 1.72 -0.33
CA ASP A 117 -1.43 2.08 0.65
C ASP A 117 -1.59 3.62 0.69
N PRO A 118 -2.79 4.15 0.43
CA PRO A 118 -3.02 5.60 0.45
C PRO A 118 -2.76 6.24 1.81
N HIS A 119 -2.96 5.52 2.92
CA HIS A 119 -2.63 6.03 4.25
C HIS A 119 -1.12 6.17 4.45
N TYR A 120 -0.34 5.21 3.93
CA TYR A 120 1.12 5.28 3.93
C TYR A 120 1.61 6.49 3.12
N MET A 121 1.09 6.68 1.91
CA MET A 121 1.43 7.82 1.06
C MET A 121 1.15 9.15 1.75
N PHE A 122 -0.01 9.27 2.41
CA PHE A 122 -0.36 10.49 3.15
C PHE A 122 0.61 10.77 4.30
N THR A 123 1.00 9.73 5.05
CA THR A 123 1.95 9.84 6.16
C THR A 123 3.34 10.26 5.66
N VAL A 124 3.84 9.66 4.58
CA VAL A 124 5.12 10.04 3.96
C VAL A 124 5.10 11.50 3.54
N TRP A 125 4.03 11.94 2.89
CA TRP A 125 3.87 13.32 2.42
C TRP A 125 3.85 14.33 3.57
N GLN A 126 3.20 13.99 4.70
CA GLN A 126 3.22 14.82 5.92
C GLN A 126 4.62 14.97 6.50
N VAL A 127 5.40 13.87 6.56
CA VAL A 127 6.77 13.90 7.08
C VAL A 127 7.68 14.73 6.19
N GLU A 128 7.57 14.58 4.87
CA GLU A 128 8.34 15.39 3.91
C GLU A 128 8.00 16.88 4.00
N LEU A 129 6.71 17.23 4.09
CA LEU A 129 6.26 18.61 4.26
C LEU A 129 6.78 19.22 5.56
N LEU A 130 6.73 18.47 6.67
CA LEU A 130 7.27 18.91 7.95
C LEU A 130 8.78 19.13 7.87
N GLY A 131 9.52 18.24 7.24
CA GLY A 131 10.96 18.38 7.00
C GLY A 131 11.30 19.64 6.21
N LEU A 132 10.52 19.94 5.17
CA LEU A 132 10.69 21.15 4.36
C LEU A 132 10.41 22.42 5.20
N LEU A 133 9.36 22.44 6.00
CA LEU A 133 8.99 23.56 6.86
C LEU A 133 10.08 23.82 7.93
N LEU A 134 10.61 22.76 8.55
CA LEU A 134 11.69 22.87 9.53
C LEU A 134 13.00 23.39 8.89
N SER A 135 13.30 22.95 7.67
CA SER A 135 14.46 23.43 6.90
C SER A 135 14.34 24.93 6.56
N LEU A 136 13.17 25.36 6.11
CA LEU A 136 12.85 26.77 5.86
C LEU A 136 12.96 27.61 7.13
N ALA A 137 12.43 27.13 8.25
CA ALA A 137 12.54 27.81 9.53
C ALA A 137 14.01 27.94 9.99
N ALA A 138 14.82 26.89 9.83
CA ALA A 138 16.24 26.93 10.15
C ALA A 138 17.00 27.99 9.31
N ILE A 139 16.68 28.13 8.03
CA ILE A 139 17.25 29.15 7.15
C ILE A 139 16.81 30.55 7.58
N LEU A 140 15.51 30.77 7.78
CA LEU A 140 14.95 32.08 8.11
C LEU A 140 15.43 32.62 9.46
N PHE A 141 15.50 31.76 10.47
CA PHE A 141 15.87 32.16 11.82
C PHE A 141 17.36 31.93 12.13
N GLY A 142 17.99 30.91 11.55
CA GLY A 142 19.38 30.58 11.80
C GLY A 142 20.36 31.59 11.21
N ILE A 143 20.15 32.02 9.96
CA ILE A 143 21.05 32.99 9.30
C ILE A 143 21.12 34.36 10.03
N PRO A 144 20.00 34.97 10.43
CA PRO A 144 20.02 36.22 11.18
C PRO A 144 20.69 36.08 12.55
N LEU A 145 20.51 34.97 13.24
CA LEU A 145 21.16 34.70 14.54
C LEU A 145 22.68 34.58 14.43
N ILE A 146 23.16 33.87 13.40
CA ILE A 146 24.59 33.73 13.12
C ILE A 146 25.19 35.10 12.77
N ARG A 147 24.50 35.90 11.93
CA ARG A 147 24.97 37.26 11.59
C ARG A 147 25.04 38.22 12.81
N ARG A 148 24.09 38.09 13.75
CA ARG A 148 24.12 38.88 15.00
C ARG A 148 25.28 38.48 15.89
N ARG A 149 25.57 37.18 16.04
CA ARG A 149 26.71 36.68 16.82
C ARG A 149 28.05 37.10 16.23
N THR A 150 28.22 37.02 14.93
CA THR A 150 29.49 37.43 14.27
C THR A 150 29.74 38.93 14.35
N LYS A 151 28.69 39.78 14.30
CA LYS A 151 28.81 41.23 14.51
C LYS A 151 29.23 41.56 15.95
N LYS A 152 28.67 40.88 16.94
CA LYS A 152 29.02 41.08 18.34
C LYS A 152 30.48 40.69 18.63
N LEU A 153 30.91 39.54 18.11
CA LEU A 153 32.29 39.09 18.22
C LEU A 153 33.30 40.10 17.60
N LYS A 154 32.97 40.67 16.43
CA LYS A 154 33.82 41.69 15.79
C LYS A 154 33.90 42.99 16.60
N SER A 155 32.80 43.42 17.23
CA SER A 155 32.82 44.63 18.08
C SER A 155 33.68 44.43 19.35
N ASP A 156 33.61 43.23 19.96
CA ASP A 156 34.36 42.92 21.18
C ASP A 156 35.87 42.79 20.93
N ILE A 157 36.29 42.38 19.73
CA ILE A 157 37.73 42.34 19.32
C ILE A 157 38.26 43.72 18.99
N SER A 158 37.45 44.62 18.44
CA SER A 158 37.87 45.99 18.09
C SER A 158 37.98 46.93 19.27
N ASN A 159 37.43 46.56 20.43
CA ASN A 159 37.46 47.36 21.67
C ASN A 159 38.53 46.91 22.70
N ARG A 160 39.39 45.97 22.32
CA ARG A 160 40.59 45.56 23.07
C ARG A 160 41.85 46.05 22.35
#